data_abf74e34f4e92e6305d7d9d34f809991
#
_entry.id   abf74e34f4e92e6305d7d9d34f809991
#
_cell.length_a   1.000
_cell.length_b   1.000
_cell.length_c   1.000
_cell.angle_alpha   90.00
_cell.angle_beta   90.00
_cell.angle_gamma   90.00
#
_symmetry.space_group_name_H-M   'P 1'
#
loop_
_entity.id
_entity.type
_entity.pdbx_description
1 polymer ?
#
loop_
_entity_poly.entity_id
_entity_poly.type
_entity_poly.pdbx_seq_one_letter_code
_entity_poly.pdbx_strand_id
1 'polypeptide(L)'
;MNLPRRRFLHLAAGVAGLPVVSRIAWAQSYPTRPVRITVGFPPGQSADISARLLGQWLSDRLGQSFVIDNRPGASSSIATELVVHAPPDGYTLLGVVTSNYINATLKTNLPYNFIRDIEPIASSTRSTLVVVVNPSVPVKTIPQLIAYAKANPGKLNMASGGIGNSTHLAGELFKMMTGIDMFHVPYRGSAPALTDLISGQVQVMFDLTASSIGYIRAGQLRALAVTTVKRSEALPELPTVSDFVPSYEASAVGGFGAPKGTPVEIIQKLNVEINAGLADPDVRSRYAALGSVPNPGSPADFGKLIVAETEKWAKVIKFAGIKAD
;
A
#
# COMPACT_ATOMS: atom_id res chain seq x y z
N MET A 1 8.03 -1.53 -87.85
CA MET A 1 7.46 -0.41 -87.03
C MET A 1 8.33 -0.23 -85.81
N ASN A 2 9.22 0.75 -85.81
CA ASN A 2 10.16 1.02 -84.75
C ASN A 2 9.53 2.04 -83.77
N LEU A 3 9.28 1.66 -82.53
CA LEU A 3 8.87 2.57 -81.48
C LEU A 3 10.15 3.22 -80.83
N PRO A 4 10.17 4.53 -80.69
CA PRO A 4 11.37 5.22 -80.29
C PRO A 4 11.62 5.02 -78.76
N ARG A 5 12.88 4.66 -78.42
CA ARG A 5 13.41 4.39 -77.10
C ARG A 5 13.31 5.57 -76.11
N ARG A 6 12.80 6.73 -76.52
CA ARG A 6 12.70 7.95 -75.66
C ARG A 6 11.46 7.98 -74.77
N ARG A 7 10.45 7.13 -74.94
CA ARG A 7 9.25 7.11 -74.05
C ARG A 7 9.36 6.20 -72.85
N PHE A 8 10.40 5.36 -72.78
CA PHE A 8 10.62 4.49 -71.61
C PHE A 8 11.36 5.19 -70.48
N LEU A 9 12.07 6.31 -70.72
CA LEU A 9 12.82 7.03 -69.69
C LEU A 9 11.97 8.04 -68.91
N HIS A 10 10.77 8.37 -69.33
CA HIS A 10 9.89 9.28 -68.60
C HIS A 10 8.93 8.56 -67.61
N LEU A 11 8.83 7.23 -67.63
CA LEU A 11 8.00 6.44 -66.72
C LEU A 11 8.77 5.96 -65.47
N ALA A 12 10.11 6.03 -65.48
CA ALA A 12 10.95 5.63 -64.36
C ALA A 12 11.25 6.78 -63.36
N ALA A 13 10.91 8.05 -63.74
CA ALA A 13 11.18 9.21 -62.85
C ALA A 13 9.99 9.59 -61.95
N GLY A 14 8.85 8.89 -62.04
CA GLY A 14 7.62 9.21 -61.30
C GLY A 14 7.42 8.50 -59.95
N VAL A 15 8.32 7.59 -59.54
CA VAL A 15 8.16 6.77 -58.33
C VAL A 15 9.07 7.22 -57.15
N ALA A 16 9.93 8.23 -57.37
CA ALA A 16 10.92 8.66 -56.35
C ALA A 16 10.45 9.81 -55.45
N GLY A 17 9.15 10.04 -55.32
CA GLY A 17 8.63 11.19 -54.57
C GLY A 17 7.48 10.90 -53.63
N LEU A 18 7.40 9.68 -53.04
CA LEU A 18 6.54 9.50 -51.87
C LEU A 18 7.25 10.14 -50.69
N PRO A 19 6.71 11.24 -50.09
CA PRO A 19 7.22 11.68 -48.82
C PRO A 19 7.08 10.51 -47.85
N VAL A 20 8.19 9.98 -47.37
CA VAL A 20 8.22 9.24 -46.12
C VAL A 20 7.69 10.22 -45.07
N VAL A 21 6.37 10.22 -44.91
CA VAL A 21 5.76 10.83 -43.72
C VAL A 21 6.30 10.01 -42.55
N SER A 22 7.48 10.43 -42.08
CA SER A 22 7.93 10.07 -40.79
C SER A 22 6.74 10.37 -39.87
N ARG A 23 6.06 9.32 -39.43
CA ARG A 23 5.16 9.41 -38.29
C ARG A 23 6.08 9.86 -37.16
N ILE A 24 6.26 11.18 -37.03
CA ILE A 24 6.61 11.77 -35.75
C ILE A 24 5.45 11.31 -34.90
N ALA A 25 5.64 10.18 -34.22
CA ALA A 25 4.81 9.81 -33.10
C ALA A 25 4.98 11.00 -32.14
N TRP A 26 4.04 11.93 -32.22
CA TRP A 26 3.84 12.89 -31.15
C TRP A 26 3.63 11.99 -29.95
N ALA A 27 4.64 11.91 -29.10
CA ALA A 27 4.48 11.28 -27.82
C ALA A 27 3.28 12.00 -27.19
N GLN A 28 2.11 11.37 -27.27
CA GLN A 28 0.87 11.95 -26.81
C GLN A 28 1.13 12.35 -25.39
N SER A 29 1.02 13.65 -25.09
CA SER A 29 1.38 14.20 -23.77
C SER A 29 0.43 13.58 -22.74
N TYR A 30 0.84 12.44 -22.16
CA TYR A 30 0.09 11.81 -21.07
C TYR A 30 0.15 12.70 -19.81
N PRO A 31 -0.97 12.87 -19.10
CA PRO A 31 -2.33 12.50 -19.46
C PRO A 31 -3.02 13.59 -20.34
N THR A 32 -3.95 13.17 -21.22
CA THR A 32 -4.77 14.08 -22.05
C THR A 32 -6.23 14.09 -21.62
N ARG A 33 -6.59 13.27 -20.66
CA ARG A 33 -7.93 13.14 -20.07
C ARG A 33 -7.81 12.73 -18.60
N PRO A 34 -8.89 12.80 -17.82
CA PRO A 34 -8.85 12.41 -16.40
C PRO A 34 -8.34 10.98 -16.19
N VAL A 35 -7.51 10.81 -15.16
CA VAL A 35 -6.97 9.53 -14.70
C VAL A 35 -7.74 9.07 -13.46
N ARG A 36 -8.13 7.82 -13.42
CA ARG A 36 -8.82 7.22 -12.28
C ARG A 36 -7.83 6.50 -11.38
N ILE A 37 -7.89 6.78 -10.07
CA ILE A 37 -7.17 6.01 -9.04
C ILE A 37 -8.21 5.18 -8.28
N THR A 38 -8.20 3.86 -8.49
CA THR A 38 -9.11 2.94 -7.80
C THR A 38 -8.54 2.56 -6.44
N VAL A 39 -9.32 2.77 -5.38
CA VAL A 39 -8.94 2.50 -3.99
C VAL A 39 -9.85 1.45 -3.38
N GLY A 40 -9.29 0.36 -2.84
CA GLY A 40 -10.03 -0.80 -2.32
C GLY A 40 -10.59 -0.63 -0.92
N PHE A 41 -10.67 0.61 -0.40
CA PHE A 41 -11.16 0.92 0.95
C PHE A 41 -12.15 2.10 0.92
N PRO A 42 -13.05 2.20 1.92
CA PRO A 42 -13.97 3.32 2.05
C PRO A 42 -13.28 4.68 2.11
N PRO A 43 -13.96 5.76 1.71
CA PRO A 43 -13.48 7.13 1.89
C PRO A 43 -13.11 7.43 3.35
N GLY A 44 -12.08 8.26 3.54
CA GLY A 44 -11.60 8.69 4.86
C GLY A 44 -10.65 7.72 5.55
N GLN A 45 -10.39 6.54 4.98
CA GLN A 45 -9.34 5.66 5.47
C GLN A 45 -7.96 6.07 4.93
N SER A 46 -6.89 5.61 5.58
CA SER A 46 -5.49 5.95 5.25
C SER A 46 -5.15 5.80 3.77
N ALA A 47 -5.63 4.73 3.11
CA ALA A 47 -5.42 4.52 1.69
C ALA A 47 -6.10 5.59 0.81
N ASP A 48 -7.34 5.96 1.15
CA ASP A 48 -8.10 6.99 0.44
C ASP A 48 -7.46 8.37 0.63
N ILE A 49 -7.08 8.71 1.88
CA ILE A 49 -6.42 9.99 2.18
C ILE A 49 -5.11 10.12 1.41
N SER A 50 -4.28 9.06 1.40
CA SER A 50 -3.03 9.04 0.64
C SER A 50 -3.26 9.20 -0.86
N ALA A 51 -4.25 8.49 -1.41
CA ALA A 51 -4.59 8.59 -2.83
C ALA A 51 -5.11 9.97 -3.21
N ARG A 52 -5.92 10.63 -2.35
CA ARG A 52 -6.40 12.00 -2.58
C ARG A 52 -5.27 13.02 -2.51
N LEU A 53 -4.38 12.87 -1.54
CA LEU A 53 -3.25 13.78 -1.36
C LEU A 53 -2.33 13.78 -2.59
N LEU A 54 -1.90 12.61 -3.05
CA LEU A 54 -1.07 12.50 -4.24
C LEU A 54 -1.85 12.68 -5.54
N GLY A 55 -3.14 12.31 -5.58
CA GLY A 55 -4.00 12.58 -6.72
C GLY A 55 -4.19 14.08 -6.96
N GLN A 56 -4.33 14.88 -5.91
CA GLN A 56 -4.37 16.35 -6.04
C GLN A 56 -3.04 16.88 -6.55
N TRP A 57 -1.91 16.46 -5.96
CA TRP A 57 -0.58 16.82 -6.44
C TRP A 57 -0.39 16.52 -7.93
N LEU A 58 -0.74 15.29 -8.35
CA LEU A 58 -0.63 14.89 -9.75
C LEU A 58 -1.55 15.71 -10.66
N SER A 59 -2.75 16.08 -10.19
CA SER A 59 -3.68 16.90 -10.95
C SER A 59 -3.10 18.29 -11.22
N ASP A 60 -2.53 18.91 -10.20
CA ASP A 60 -1.94 20.24 -10.29
C ASP A 60 -0.68 20.25 -11.19
N ARG A 61 0.11 19.17 -11.14
CA ARG A 61 1.36 19.06 -11.89
C ARG A 61 1.18 18.65 -13.35
N LEU A 62 0.20 17.80 -13.62
CA LEU A 62 0.00 17.18 -14.94
C LEU A 62 -1.15 17.79 -15.73
N GLY A 63 -1.91 18.73 -15.13
CA GLY A 63 -2.97 19.48 -15.81
C GLY A 63 -4.23 18.66 -16.17
N GLN A 64 -4.37 17.45 -15.60
CA GLN A 64 -5.56 16.60 -15.75
C GLN A 64 -5.98 16.04 -14.41
N SER A 65 -7.29 15.92 -14.19
CA SER A 65 -7.83 15.45 -12.91
C SER A 65 -7.45 13.99 -12.64
N PHE A 66 -6.93 13.72 -11.43
CA PHE A 66 -6.76 12.38 -10.89
C PHE A 66 -7.91 12.09 -9.92
N VAL A 67 -8.91 11.33 -10.41
CA VAL A 67 -10.17 11.09 -9.71
C VAL A 67 -10.07 9.83 -8.86
N ILE A 68 -10.39 9.93 -7.57
CA ILE A 68 -10.38 8.79 -6.66
C ILE A 68 -11.71 8.04 -6.76
N ASP A 69 -11.65 6.74 -7.08
CA ASP A 69 -12.78 5.82 -7.19
C ASP A 69 -12.68 4.75 -6.09
N ASN A 70 -13.45 4.92 -5.02
CA ASN A 70 -13.46 3.96 -3.92
C ASN A 70 -14.29 2.72 -4.28
N ARG A 71 -13.66 1.55 -4.30
CA ARG A 71 -14.26 0.22 -4.58
C ARG A 71 -13.95 -0.74 -3.42
N PRO A 72 -14.56 -0.54 -2.24
CA PRO A 72 -14.27 -1.35 -1.08
C PRO A 72 -14.81 -2.76 -1.24
N GLY A 73 -14.15 -3.71 -0.57
CA GLY A 73 -14.61 -5.09 -0.45
C GLY A 73 -13.51 -6.12 -0.63
N ALA A 74 -13.70 -7.27 -0.02
CA ALA A 74 -12.82 -8.44 -0.07
C ALA A 74 -11.33 -8.11 0.18
N SER A 75 -11.03 -7.20 1.16
CA SER A 75 -9.68 -6.73 1.45
C SER A 75 -8.98 -6.16 0.21
N SER A 76 -9.67 -5.27 -0.54
CA SER A 76 -9.18 -4.63 -1.79
C SER A 76 -9.13 -5.54 -3.03
N SER A 77 -9.54 -6.81 -2.95
CA SER A 77 -9.50 -7.70 -4.14
C SER A 77 -10.42 -7.20 -5.26
N ILE A 78 -11.60 -6.63 -4.94
CA ILE A 78 -12.54 -6.09 -5.94
C ILE A 78 -11.89 -4.94 -6.73
N ALA A 79 -11.25 -4.01 -6.04
CA ALA A 79 -10.53 -2.90 -6.68
C ALA A 79 -9.36 -3.39 -7.54
N THR A 80 -8.61 -4.37 -7.05
CA THR A 80 -7.48 -4.95 -7.77
C THR A 80 -7.93 -5.63 -9.06
N GLU A 81 -8.97 -6.45 -9.00
CA GLU A 81 -9.53 -7.16 -10.16
C GLU A 81 -9.99 -6.18 -11.24
N LEU A 82 -10.69 -5.09 -10.83
CA LEU A 82 -11.12 -4.04 -11.75
C LEU A 82 -9.92 -3.42 -12.49
N VAL A 83 -8.82 -3.15 -11.78
CA VAL A 83 -7.64 -2.55 -12.40
C VAL A 83 -6.88 -3.54 -13.27
N VAL A 84 -6.73 -4.80 -12.83
CA VAL A 84 -6.08 -5.86 -13.63
C VAL A 84 -6.72 -6.01 -15.01
N HIS A 85 -8.05 -5.88 -15.11
CA HIS A 85 -8.79 -5.99 -16.35
C HIS A 85 -8.98 -4.67 -17.12
N ALA A 86 -8.46 -3.56 -16.59
CA ALA A 86 -8.51 -2.28 -17.30
C ALA A 86 -7.49 -2.22 -18.46
N PRO A 87 -7.72 -1.37 -19.47
CA PRO A 87 -6.73 -1.11 -20.51
C PRO A 87 -5.39 -0.65 -19.92
N PRO A 88 -4.24 -1.16 -20.40
CA PRO A 88 -2.92 -0.77 -19.91
C PRO A 88 -2.44 0.55 -20.55
N ASP A 89 -3.25 1.58 -20.47
CA ASP A 89 -3.04 2.89 -21.07
C ASP A 89 -2.69 4.01 -20.06
N GLY A 90 -2.56 3.64 -18.78
CA GLY A 90 -2.22 4.55 -17.69
C GLY A 90 -3.40 5.37 -17.14
N TYR A 91 -4.62 5.22 -17.66
CA TYR A 91 -5.78 6.00 -17.19
C TYR A 91 -6.60 5.33 -16.10
N THR A 92 -6.24 4.10 -15.72
CA THR A 92 -6.79 3.43 -14.55
C THR A 92 -5.64 2.91 -13.70
N LEU A 93 -5.49 3.46 -12.50
CA LEU A 93 -4.44 3.14 -11.56
C LEU A 93 -5.03 2.46 -10.33
N LEU A 94 -4.22 1.68 -9.64
CA LEU A 94 -4.54 1.09 -8.35
C LEU A 94 -3.83 1.83 -7.23
N GLY A 95 -4.56 2.27 -6.21
CA GLY A 95 -4.01 2.58 -4.90
C GLY A 95 -3.63 1.28 -4.20
N VAL A 96 -2.33 0.95 -4.23
CA VAL A 96 -1.78 -0.28 -3.66
C VAL A 96 -1.69 -0.15 -2.15
N VAL A 97 -2.11 -1.19 -1.46
CA VAL A 97 -2.04 -1.34 0.01
C VAL A 97 -1.53 -2.72 0.38
N THR A 98 -1.11 -2.89 1.62
CA THR A 98 -0.55 -4.14 2.15
C THR A 98 -1.41 -5.38 1.83
N SER A 99 -2.74 -5.27 1.94
CA SER A 99 -3.63 -6.41 1.66
C SER A 99 -3.62 -6.87 0.19
N ASN A 100 -3.23 -6.02 -0.78
CA ASN A 100 -3.16 -6.45 -2.18
C ASN A 100 -2.14 -7.57 -2.40
N TYR A 101 -0.95 -7.45 -1.82
CA TYR A 101 0.09 -8.46 -1.94
C TYR A 101 -0.03 -9.58 -0.90
N ILE A 102 -0.64 -9.33 0.26
CA ILE A 102 -0.99 -10.37 1.23
C ILE A 102 -2.03 -11.33 0.66
N ASN A 103 -3.05 -10.83 -0.03
CA ASN A 103 -4.09 -11.65 -0.64
C ASN A 103 -3.53 -12.69 -1.62
N ALA A 104 -2.39 -12.42 -2.25
CA ALA A 104 -1.71 -13.38 -3.12
C ALA A 104 -1.35 -14.70 -2.41
N THR A 105 -1.15 -14.65 -1.09
CA THR A 105 -0.87 -15.83 -0.27
C THR A 105 -2.09 -16.31 0.49
N LEU A 106 -2.93 -15.36 0.93
CA LEU A 106 -4.06 -15.65 1.82
C LEU A 106 -5.23 -16.31 1.07
N LYS A 107 -5.42 -15.98 -0.21
CA LYS A 107 -6.55 -16.44 -1.02
C LYS A 107 -6.09 -17.39 -2.13
N THR A 108 -6.67 -18.58 -2.15
CA THR A 108 -6.32 -19.63 -3.12
C THR A 108 -6.97 -19.45 -4.50
N ASN A 109 -8.08 -18.73 -4.59
CA ASN A 109 -8.92 -18.63 -5.80
C ASN A 109 -9.10 -17.18 -6.27
N LEU A 110 -8.01 -16.40 -6.33
CA LEU A 110 -8.06 -15.08 -6.95
C LEU A 110 -8.09 -15.22 -8.48
N PRO A 111 -8.95 -14.46 -9.21
CA PRO A 111 -8.98 -14.48 -10.67
C PRO A 111 -7.81 -13.73 -11.30
N TYR A 112 -6.83 -13.30 -10.48
CA TYR A 112 -5.63 -12.59 -10.91
C TYR A 112 -4.42 -12.97 -10.03
N ASN A 113 -3.22 -12.67 -10.51
CA ASN A 113 -1.98 -12.72 -9.73
C ASN A 113 -1.45 -11.29 -9.56
N PHE A 114 -1.47 -10.75 -8.34
CA PHE A 114 -1.11 -9.36 -8.08
C PHE A 114 0.31 -9.00 -8.56
N ILE A 115 1.29 -9.87 -8.30
CA ILE A 115 2.69 -9.61 -8.68
C ILE A 115 2.89 -9.67 -10.20
N ARG A 116 2.16 -10.55 -10.89
CA ARG A 116 2.26 -10.72 -12.35
C ARG A 116 1.47 -9.65 -13.11
N ASP A 117 0.27 -9.31 -12.62
CA ASP A 117 -0.75 -8.60 -13.39
C ASP A 117 -0.81 -7.10 -13.09
N ILE A 118 -0.08 -6.62 -12.05
CA ILE A 118 0.06 -5.20 -11.71
C ILE A 118 1.51 -4.76 -11.93
N GLU A 119 1.68 -3.67 -12.69
CA GLU A 119 2.95 -2.98 -12.87
C GLU A 119 3.14 -1.97 -11.74
N PRO A 120 4.19 -2.07 -10.91
CA PRO A 120 4.47 -1.09 -9.85
C PRO A 120 4.82 0.27 -10.46
N ILE A 121 4.25 1.35 -9.92
CA ILE A 121 4.59 2.73 -10.32
C ILE A 121 5.52 3.34 -9.28
N ALA A 122 5.05 3.45 -8.04
CA ALA A 122 5.80 4.05 -6.94
C ALA A 122 5.26 3.55 -5.60
N SER A 123 6.13 3.33 -4.64
CA SER A 123 5.76 3.33 -3.23
C SER A 123 5.41 4.77 -2.83
N SER A 124 4.40 4.95 -1.97
CA SER A 124 4.01 6.27 -1.49
C SER A 124 4.32 6.46 -0.02
N THR A 125 3.95 5.50 0.79
CA THR A 125 4.03 5.61 2.23
C THR A 125 4.46 4.31 2.89
N ARG A 126 5.11 4.49 4.05
CA ARG A 126 5.26 3.47 5.08
C ARG A 126 4.58 3.98 6.34
N SER A 127 3.48 3.36 6.73
CA SER A 127 2.72 3.72 7.92
C SER A 127 3.19 2.89 9.11
N THR A 128 3.49 3.58 10.20
CA THR A 128 3.90 2.96 11.46
C THR A 128 2.67 2.40 12.17
N LEU A 129 2.80 1.18 12.71
CA LEU A 129 1.86 0.67 13.68
C LEU A 129 2.43 0.88 15.09
N VAL A 130 1.54 0.88 16.07
CA VAL A 130 1.86 1.00 17.49
C VAL A 130 1.19 -0.13 18.25
N VAL A 131 1.93 -0.72 19.19
CA VAL A 131 1.38 -1.70 20.13
C VAL A 131 0.67 -0.93 21.24
N VAL A 132 -0.65 -1.06 21.27
CA VAL A 132 -1.51 -0.42 22.28
C VAL A 132 -2.22 -1.44 23.13
N VAL A 133 -2.39 -1.12 24.39
CA VAL A 133 -3.13 -1.96 25.34
C VAL A 133 -4.16 -1.13 26.09
N ASN A 134 -5.24 -1.80 26.54
CA ASN A 134 -6.14 -1.19 27.51
C ASN A 134 -5.38 -0.89 28.80
N PRO A 135 -5.56 0.27 29.46
CA PRO A 135 -4.86 0.64 30.70
C PRO A 135 -5.07 -0.33 31.87
N SER A 136 -6.12 -1.14 31.88
CA SER A 136 -6.37 -2.17 32.89
C SER A 136 -5.39 -3.35 32.81
N VAL A 137 -4.75 -3.57 31.65
CA VAL A 137 -3.71 -4.60 31.53
C VAL A 137 -2.47 -4.14 32.28
N PRO A 138 -1.93 -4.93 33.23
CA PRO A 138 -0.87 -4.49 34.15
C PRO A 138 0.53 -4.57 33.50
N VAL A 139 0.65 -4.00 32.28
CA VAL A 139 1.92 -3.96 31.52
C VAL A 139 2.21 -2.54 31.03
N LYS A 140 3.48 -2.16 31.00
CA LYS A 140 3.94 -0.83 30.57
C LYS A 140 5.04 -0.91 29.49
N THR A 141 5.54 -2.11 29.18
CA THR A 141 6.63 -2.34 28.24
C THR A 141 6.40 -3.62 27.46
N ILE A 142 7.08 -3.77 26.32
CA ILE A 142 7.04 -5.01 25.51
C ILE A 142 7.52 -6.23 26.32
N PRO A 143 8.64 -6.19 27.08
CA PRO A 143 9.02 -7.32 27.94
C PRO A 143 7.95 -7.70 28.96
N GLN A 144 7.27 -6.73 29.56
CA GLN A 144 6.17 -7.00 30.48
C GLN A 144 4.96 -7.63 29.79
N LEU A 145 4.62 -7.19 28.57
CA LEU A 145 3.56 -7.80 27.77
C LEU A 145 3.87 -9.26 27.47
N ILE A 146 5.10 -9.55 27.05
CA ILE A 146 5.55 -10.92 26.76
C ILE A 146 5.47 -11.80 28.03
N ALA A 147 6.00 -11.30 29.15
CA ALA A 147 5.97 -12.02 30.43
C ALA A 147 4.53 -12.28 30.90
N TYR A 148 3.67 -11.27 30.81
CA TYR A 148 2.27 -11.38 31.19
C TYR A 148 1.51 -12.39 30.33
N ALA A 149 1.69 -12.35 29.00
CA ALA A 149 1.06 -13.29 28.09
C ALA A 149 1.52 -14.73 28.31
N LYS A 150 2.82 -14.95 28.59
CA LYS A 150 3.35 -16.28 28.93
C LYS A 150 2.80 -16.83 30.25
N ALA A 151 2.61 -15.97 31.25
CA ALA A 151 2.01 -16.35 32.53
C ALA A 151 0.48 -16.56 32.47
N ASN A 152 -0.17 -16.02 31.42
CA ASN A 152 -1.63 -16.04 31.26
C ASN A 152 -2.01 -16.47 29.83
N PRO A 153 -1.68 -17.68 29.39
CA PRO A 153 -1.95 -18.11 28.02
C PRO A 153 -3.43 -18.04 27.69
N GLY A 154 -3.79 -17.50 26.50
CA GLY A 154 -5.15 -17.34 26.03
C GLY A 154 -6.02 -16.29 26.76
N LYS A 155 -5.45 -15.54 27.74
CA LYS A 155 -6.19 -14.49 28.47
C LYS A 155 -6.24 -13.14 27.76
N LEU A 156 -5.33 -12.90 26.82
CA LEU A 156 -5.30 -11.67 26.06
C LEU A 156 -6.04 -11.85 24.73
N ASN A 157 -7.06 -11.03 24.53
CA ASN A 157 -7.70 -10.87 23.23
C ASN A 157 -6.99 -9.79 22.45
N MET A 158 -6.47 -10.14 21.26
CA MET A 158 -5.82 -9.24 20.34
C MET A 158 -6.79 -8.80 19.25
N ALA A 159 -7.16 -7.52 19.23
CA ALA A 159 -8.01 -6.95 18.20
C ALA A 159 -7.25 -6.66 16.91
N SER A 160 -7.94 -6.69 15.78
CA SER A 160 -7.43 -6.17 14.51
C SER A 160 -8.53 -5.53 13.67
N GLY A 161 -8.16 -4.72 12.69
CA GLY A 161 -9.08 -4.15 11.71
C GLY A 161 -9.57 -5.14 10.64
N GLY A 162 -9.31 -6.44 10.81
CA GLY A 162 -9.79 -7.51 9.92
C GLY A 162 -8.76 -8.59 9.63
N ILE A 163 -9.24 -9.74 9.20
CA ILE A 163 -8.39 -10.89 8.86
C ILE A 163 -7.44 -10.54 7.71
N GLY A 164 -6.15 -10.85 7.86
CA GLY A 164 -5.13 -10.68 6.82
C GLY A 164 -4.74 -9.23 6.52
N ASN A 165 -5.16 -8.25 7.32
CA ASN A 165 -4.65 -6.89 7.18
C ASN A 165 -3.36 -6.67 8.00
N SER A 166 -2.73 -5.50 7.84
CA SER A 166 -1.48 -5.16 8.53
C SER A 166 -1.59 -5.23 10.06
N THR A 167 -2.73 -4.86 10.63
CA THR A 167 -2.96 -4.86 12.09
C THR A 167 -3.06 -6.28 12.66
N HIS A 168 -3.64 -7.22 11.91
CA HIS A 168 -3.67 -8.63 12.26
C HIS A 168 -2.27 -9.26 12.15
N LEU A 169 -1.64 -9.10 10.99
CA LEU A 169 -0.38 -9.78 10.70
C LEU A 169 0.78 -9.26 11.56
N ALA A 170 0.76 -7.99 11.96
CA ALA A 170 1.74 -7.47 12.91
C ALA A 170 1.66 -8.18 14.27
N GLY A 171 0.46 -8.44 14.76
CA GLY A 171 0.25 -9.20 15.97
C GLY A 171 0.63 -10.68 15.83
N GLU A 172 0.29 -11.32 14.72
CA GLU A 172 0.68 -12.72 14.45
C GLU A 172 2.20 -12.87 14.27
N LEU A 173 2.88 -11.90 13.63
CA LEU A 173 4.34 -11.85 13.60
C LEU A 173 4.93 -11.77 15.01
N PHE A 174 4.33 -10.94 15.88
CA PHE A 174 4.77 -10.82 17.27
C PHE A 174 4.60 -12.13 18.05
N LYS A 175 3.44 -12.81 17.88
CA LYS A 175 3.19 -14.14 18.46
C LYS A 175 4.23 -15.15 17.97
N MET A 176 4.47 -15.18 16.65
CA MET A 176 5.45 -16.09 16.03
C MET A 176 6.85 -15.90 16.60
N MET A 177 7.30 -14.65 16.77
CA MET A 177 8.67 -14.37 17.20
C MET A 177 8.88 -14.48 18.71
N THR A 178 7.82 -14.33 19.52
CA THR A 178 7.91 -14.34 21.00
C THR A 178 7.41 -15.62 21.64
N GLY A 179 6.69 -16.46 20.88
CA GLY A 179 6.09 -17.70 21.36
C GLY A 179 4.96 -17.48 22.38
N ILE A 180 4.32 -16.30 22.38
CA ILE A 180 3.16 -16.03 23.23
C ILE A 180 1.86 -16.43 22.53
N ASP A 181 0.82 -16.65 23.34
CA ASP A 181 -0.53 -16.91 22.86
C ASP A 181 -1.47 -15.75 23.17
N MET A 182 -2.16 -15.24 22.13
CA MET A 182 -3.22 -14.24 22.22
C MET A 182 -4.34 -14.66 21.27
N PHE A 183 -5.57 -14.60 21.74
CA PHE A 183 -6.73 -14.92 20.90
C PHE A 183 -7.04 -13.75 19.96
N HIS A 184 -7.11 -14.00 18.65
CA HIS A 184 -7.40 -12.96 17.67
C HIS A 184 -8.90 -12.69 17.52
N VAL A 185 -9.29 -11.40 17.63
CA VAL A 185 -10.65 -10.90 17.45
C VAL A 185 -10.68 -9.93 16.27
N PRO A 186 -11.21 -10.34 15.10
CA PRO A 186 -11.26 -9.48 13.92
C PRO A 186 -12.46 -8.53 13.95
N TYR A 187 -12.23 -7.27 13.53
CA TYR A 187 -13.26 -6.24 13.36
C TYR A 187 -13.34 -5.76 11.91
N ARG A 188 -14.39 -5.00 11.58
CA ARG A 188 -14.56 -4.35 10.27
C ARG A 188 -13.88 -2.97 10.24
N GLY A 189 -12.56 -2.94 10.48
CA GLY A 189 -11.74 -1.73 10.54
C GLY A 189 -11.26 -1.40 11.96
N SER A 190 -10.34 -0.41 12.09
CA SER A 190 -9.75 -0.02 13.38
C SER A 190 -10.77 0.65 14.32
N ALA A 191 -11.72 1.43 13.81
CA ALA A 191 -12.61 2.21 14.68
C ALA A 191 -13.43 1.35 15.66
N PRO A 192 -14.18 0.30 15.24
CA PRO A 192 -14.88 -0.57 16.19
C PRO A 192 -13.92 -1.36 17.07
N ALA A 193 -12.75 -1.77 16.58
CA ALA A 193 -11.72 -2.44 17.37
C ALA A 193 -11.20 -1.56 18.52
N LEU A 194 -10.94 -0.28 18.23
CA LEU A 194 -10.49 0.69 19.23
C LEU A 194 -11.56 0.98 20.28
N THR A 195 -12.85 1.04 19.90
CA THR A 195 -13.96 1.18 20.84
C THR A 195 -13.95 0.05 21.86
N ASP A 196 -13.81 -1.20 21.41
CA ASP A 196 -13.77 -2.37 22.29
C ASP A 196 -12.45 -2.48 23.08
N LEU A 197 -11.35 -2.00 22.51
CA LEU A 197 -10.08 -1.92 23.23
C LEU A 197 -10.15 -0.89 24.37
N ILE A 198 -10.75 0.29 24.15
CA ILE A 198 -10.94 1.33 25.16
C ILE A 198 -11.86 0.85 26.28
N SER A 199 -12.95 0.14 25.92
CA SER A 199 -13.88 -0.42 26.92
C SER A 199 -13.34 -1.65 27.65
N GLY A 200 -12.21 -2.24 27.22
CA GLY A 200 -11.58 -3.41 27.83
C GLY A 200 -12.15 -4.76 27.37
N GLN A 201 -13.04 -4.80 26.38
CA GLN A 201 -13.54 -6.06 25.80
C GLN A 201 -12.42 -6.86 25.13
N VAL A 202 -11.46 -6.16 24.54
CA VAL A 202 -10.19 -6.71 24.06
C VAL A 202 -9.03 -5.98 24.74
N GLN A 203 -7.86 -6.61 24.80
CA GLN A 203 -6.77 -6.14 25.68
C GLN A 203 -5.60 -5.53 24.92
N VAL A 204 -5.34 -5.98 23.69
CA VAL A 204 -4.15 -5.61 22.90
C VAL A 204 -4.55 -5.34 21.47
N MET A 205 -3.88 -4.40 20.82
CA MET A 205 -3.97 -4.17 19.38
C MET A 205 -2.63 -3.68 18.82
N PHE A 206 -2.30 -4.12 17.62
CA PHE A 206 -1.23 -3.57 16.78
C PHE A 206 -1.90 -2.67 15.75
N ASP A 207 -2.09 -1.39 16.07
CA ASP A 207 -2.90 -0.51 15.23
C ASP A 207 -2.07 0.55 14.50
N LEU A 208 -2.63 1.07 13.39
CA LEU A 208 -2.03 2.21 12.71
C LEU A 208 -1.95 3.41 13.65
N THR A 209 -0.78 4.05 13.72
CA THR A 209 -0.57 5.22 14.60
C THR A 209 -1.62 6.30 14.36
N ALA A 210 -1.99 6.55 13.09
CA ALA A 210 -3.01 7.52 12.74
C ALA A 210 -4.37 7.29 13.44
N SER A 211 -4.77 6.03 13.62
CA SER A 211 -6.04 5.68 14.26
C SER A 211 -5.98 5.80 15.78
N SER A 212 -4.83 5.47 16.38
CA SER A 212 -4.68 5.33 17.83
C SER A 212 -4.13 6.57 18.54
N ILE A 213 -3.42 7.46 17.83
CA ILE A 213 -2.64 8.55 18.44
C ILE A 213 -3.48 9.49 19.30
N GLY A 214 -4.72 9.79 18.90
CA GLY A 214 -5.64 10.62 19.68
C GLY A 214 -5.97 9.98 21.03
N TYR A 215 -6.26 8.69 21.07
CA TYR A 215 -6.56 7.94 22.30
C TYR A 215 -5.34 7.73 23.18
N ILE A 216 -4.15 7.60 22.58
CA ILE A 216 -2.88 7.52 23.31
C ILE A 216 -2.62 8.84 24.02
N ARG A 217 -2.72 9.98 23.32
CA ARG A 217 -2.53 11.32 23.88
C ARG A 217 -3.57 11.67 24.96
N ALA A 218 -4.79 11.17 24.81
CA ALA A 218 -5.86 11.32 25.80
C ALA A 218 -5.73 10.37 27.01
N GLY A 219 -4.71 9.48 27.04
CA GLY A 219 -4.51 8.50 28.10
C GLY A 219 -5.55 7.37 28.15
N GLN A 220 -6.40 7.27 27.13
CA GLN A 220 -7.43 6.21 27.02
C GLN A 220 -6.84 4.86 26.61
N LEU A 221 -5.69 4.88 25.94
CA LEU A 221 -4.89 3.70 25.60
C LEU A 221 -3.44 3.89 26.04
N ARG A 222 -2.81 2.80 26.43
CA ARG A 222 -1.37 2.79 26.74
C ARG A 222 -0.60 2.25 25.54
N ALA A 223 0.27 3.08 24.96
CA ALA A 223 1.20 2.66 23.94
C ALA A 223 2.46 2.05 24.59
N LEU A 224 2.96 0.96 24.01
CA LEU A 224 4.13 0.24 24.51
C LEU A 224 5.36 0.41 23.63
N ALA A 225 5.20 0.36 22.32
CA ALA A 225 6.27 0.49 21.34
C ALA A 225 5.70 0.71 19.94
N VAL A 226 6.51 1.25 19.02
CA VAL A 226 6.23 1.28 17.60
C VAL A 226 6.78 0.03 16.91
N THR A 227 6.17 -0.38 15.80
CA THR A 227 6.47 -1.64 15.10
C THR A 227 7.51 -1.51 14.00
N THR A 228 7.93 -0.29 13.68
CA THR A 228 8.97 0.03 12.70
C THR A 228 10.36 -0.11 13.29
N VAL A 229 11.38 -0.31 12.45
CA VAL A 229 12.80 -0.39 12.89
C VAL A 229 13.29 0.93 13.50
N LYS A 230 12.77 2.07 13.02
CA LYS A 230 13.07 3.38 13.55
C LYS A 230 11.92 3.90 14.41
N ARG A 231 12.22 4.69 15.42
CA ARG A 231 11.20 5.38 16.23
C ARG A 231 10.34 6.29 15.35
N SER A 232 9.10 6.49 15.77
CA SER A 232 8.15 7.38 15.06
C SER A 232 8.35 8.83 15.52
N GLU A 233 8.40 9.76 14.59
CA GLU A 233 8.40 11.20 14.90
C GLU A 233 7.10 11.65 15.61
N ALA A 234 5.99 10.95 15.36
CA ALA A 234 4.70 11.23 15.98
C ALA A 234 4.61 10.78 17.46
N LEU A 235 5.47 9.80 17.86
CA LEU A 235 5.55 9.21 19.20
C LEU A 235 7.03 8.96 19.54
N PRO A 236 7.86 10.01 19.64
CA PRO A 236 9.31 9.90 19.78
C PRO A 236 9.76 9.28 21.12
N GLU A 237 8.90 9.33 22.13
CA GLU A 237 9.11 8.74 23.45
C GLU A 237 9.04 7.21 23.44
N LEU A 238 8.37 6.62 22.46
CA LEU A 238 8.20 5.17 22.42
C LEU A 238 9.43 4.47 21.83
N PRO A 239 9.85 3.35 22.43
CA PRO A 239 10.86 2.47 21.84
C PRO A 239 10.28 1.76 20.61
N THR A 240 11.13 1.04 19.88
CA THR A 240 10.70 0.10 18.86
C THR A 240 10.48 -1.29 19.46
N VAL A 241 9.61 -2.10 18.84
CA VAL A 241 9.48 -3.52 19.22
C VAL A 241 10.80 -4.25 19.01
N SER A 242 11.58 -3.88 17.97
CA SER A 242 12.88 -4.47 17.66
C SER A 242 13.95 -4.24 18.74
N ASP A 243 13.79 -3.23 19.60
CA ASP A 243 14.66 -3.03 20.77
C ASP A 243 14.59 -4.21 21.76
N PHE A 244 13.51 -5.00 21.73
CA PHE A 244 13.22 -6.12 22.64
C PHE A 244 13.04 -7.46 21.92
N VAL A 245 12.61 -7.44 20.66
CA VAL A 245 12.40 -8.60 19.80
C VAL A 245 13.24 -8.39 18.53
N PRO A 246 14.49 -8.86 18.51
CA PRO A 246 15.40 -8.62 17.39
C PRO A 246 14.80 -9.01 16.03
N SER A 247 15.00 -8.17 15.02
CA SER A 247 14.48 -8.35 13.65
C SER A 247 12.95 -8.24 13.50
N TYR A 248 12.22 -7.89 14.55
CA TYR A 248 10.80 -7.59 14.38
C TYR A 248 10.62 -6.28 13.59
N GLU A 249 9.85 -6.33 12.53
CA GLU A 249 9.43 -5.17 11.74
C GLU A 249 8.06 -5.45 11.14
N ALA A 250 7.12 -4.55 11.40
CA ALA A 250 5.82 -4.54 10.76
C ALA A 250 5.42 -3.11 10.42
N SER A 251 5.08 -2.87 9.17
CA SER A 251 4.60 -1.58 8.69
C SER A 251 3.57 -1.80 7.60
N ALA A 252 2.66 -0.85 7.42
CA ALA A 252 1.77 -0.87 6.28
C ALA A 252 2.40 -0.06 5.15
N VAL A 253 2.68 -0.72 4.03
CA VAL A 253 3.25 -0.07 2.84
C VAL A 253 2.16 0.16 1.82
N GLY A 254 2.07 1.41 1.35
CA GLY A 254 1.18 1.83 0.29
C GLY A 254 1.93 2.37 -0.92
N GLY A 255 1.22 2.47 -2.05
CA GLY A 255 1.78 2.97 -3.29
C GLY A 255 0.77 3.00 -4.42
N PHE A 256 1.28 3.04 -5.66
CA PHE A 256 0.47 3.04 -6.85
C PHE A 256 0.95 1.97 -7.83
N GLY A 257 0.00 1.36 -8.52
CA GLY A 257 0.25 0.41 -9.59
C GLY A 257 -0.66 0.65 -10.78
N ALA A 258 -0.32 0.06 -11.92
CA ALA A 258 -1.10 0.10 -13.14
C ALA A 258 -1.32 -1.32 -13.67
N PRO A 259 -2.23 -1.55 -14.63
CA PRO A 259 -2.35 -2.83 -15.33
C PRO A 259 -1.03 -3.24 -15.97
N LYS A 260 -0.73 -4.52 -15.99
CA LYS A 260 0.46 -5.07 -16.66
C LYS A 260 0.48 -4.69 -18.14
N GLY A 261 1.65 -4.24 -18.62
CA GLY A 261 1.83 -3.78 -20.00
C GLY A 261 1.56 -2.29 -20.21
N THR A 262 1.30 -1.52 -19.13
CA THR A 262 1.27 -0.05 -19.23
C THR A 262 2.64 0.46 -19.72
N PRO A 263 2.67 1.37 -20.70
CA PRO A 263 3.91 1.88 -21.28
C PRO A 263 4.89 2.39 -20.24
N VAL A 264 6.17 2.04 -20.42
CA VAL A 264 7.22 2.35 -19.44
C VAL A 264 7.41 3.86 -19.24
N GLU A 265 7.21 4.65 -20.29
CA GLU A 265 7.27 6.11 -20.24
C GLU A 265 6.16 6.71 -19.37
N ILE A 266 4.96 6.10 -19.33
CA ILE A 266 3.88 6.50 -18.44
C ILE A 266 4.21 6.15 -16.99
N ILE A 267 4.70 4.92 -16.75
CA ILE A 267 5.15 4.48 -15.43
C ILE A 267 6.25 5.40 -14.88
N GLN A 268 7.25 5.71 -15.71
CA GLN A 268 8.35 6.60 -15.30
C GLN A 268 7.86 8.02 -15.02
N LYS A 269 6.99 8.58 -15.86
CA LYS A 269 6.43 9.92 -15.66
C LYS A 269 5.66 10.00 -14.35
N LEU A 270 4.79 9.05 -14.08
CA LEU A 270 4.03 8.98 -12.83
C LEU A 270 4.96 8.79 -11.62
N ASN A 271 5.98 7.93 -11.74
CA ASN A 271 6.96 7.72 -10.66
C ASN A 271 7.70 9.02 -10.31
N VAL A 272 8.20 9.75 -11.30
CA VAL A 272 8.90 11.03 -11.10
C VAL A 272 8.01 12.03 -10.38
N GLU A 273 6.78 12.21 -10.82
CA GLU A 273 5.85 13.18 -10.23
C GLU A 273 5.38 12.75 -8.83
N ILE A 274 5.14 11.45 -8.58
CA ILE A 274 4.83 10.94 -7.25
C ILE A 274 6.00 11.19 -6.29
N ASN A 275 7.23 10.86 -6.69
CA ASN A 275 8.40 11.10 -5.85
C ASN A 275 8.63 12.60 -5.58
N ALA A 276 8.36 13.47 -6.54
CA ALA A 276 8.37 14.92 -6.33
C ALA A 276 7.33 15.35 -5.29
N GLY A 277 6.11 14.81 -5.35
CA GLY A 277 5.07 15.03 -4.34
C GLY A 277 5.47 14.54 -2.95
N LEU A 278 6.12 13.39 -2.86
CA LEU A 278 6.63 12.85 -1.59
C LEU A 278 7.78 13.67 -0.99
N ALA A 279 8.46 14.48 -1.78
CA ALA A 279 9.51 15.41 -1.33
C ALA A 279 8.93 16.77 -0.90
N ASP A 280 7.69 17.09 -1.30
CA ASP A 280 7.02 18.34 -0.98
C ASP A 280 6.78 18.50 0.54
N PRO A 281 7.12 19.65 1.15
CA PRO A 281 6.97 19.85 2.59
C PRO A 281 5.53 19.72 3.10
N ASP A 282 4.53 20.20 2.35
CA ASP A 282 3.12 20.15 2.76
C ASP A 282 2.61 18.70 2.71
N VAL A 283 2.95 17.97 1.66
CA VAL A 283 2.62 16.54 1.53
C VAL A 283 3.26 15.74 2.67
N ARG A 284 4.54 15.99 2.96
CA ARG A 284 5.27 15.35 4.07
C ARG A 284 4.62 15.65 5.42
N SER A 285 4.28 16.90 5.67
CA SER A 285 3.61 17.32 6.91
C SER A 285 2.27 16.59 7.11
N ARG A 286 1.47 16.48 6.04
CA ARG A 286 0.19 15.74 6.09
C ARG A 286 0.40 14.25 6.36
N TYR A 287 1.42 13.62 5.75
CA TYR A 287 1.74 12.23 6.05
C TYR A 287 2.23 12.04 7.49
N ALA A 288 3.08 12.94 8.00
CA ALA A 288 3.55 12.89 9.38
C ALA A 288 2.38 13.00 10.38
N ALA A 289 1.40 13.88 10.12
CA ALA A 289 0.19 14.00 10.93
C ALA A 289 -0.63 12.70 10.97
N LEU A 290 -0.54 11.87 9.93
CA LEU A 290 -1.15 10.54 9.84
C LEU A 290 -0.25 9.42 10.41
N GLY A 291 0.87 9.75 11.05
CA GLY A 291 1.84 8.75 11.54
C GLY A 291 2.47 7.92 10.43
N SER A 292 2.51 8.47 9.22
CA SER A 292 3.10 7.83 8.04
C SER A 292 4.34 8.60 7.60
N VAL A 293 5.31 7.91 7.02
CA VAL A 293 6.47 8.53 6.40
C VAL A 293 6.45 8.30 4.89
N PRO A 294 6.82 9.32 4.08
CA PRO A 294 7.04 9.13 2.66
C PRO A 294 8.05 8.02 2.40
N ASN A 295 7.79 7.20 1.40
CA ASN A 295 8.65 6.08 1.02
C ASN A 295 8.98 6.15 -0.48
N PRO A 296 9.73 7.18 -0.95
CA PRO A 296 10.06 7.34 -2.35
C PRO A 296 10.98 6.21 -2.85
N GLY A 297 10.92 5.93 -4.14
CA GLY A 297 11.75 4.92 -4.79
C GLY A 297 11.39 4.74 -6.24
N SER A 298 12.20 3.94 -6.95
CA SER A 298 11.92 3.57 -8.34
C SER A 298 10.78 2.55 -8.42
N PRO A 299 10.16 2.36 -9.60
CA PRO A 299 9.19 1.28 -9.82
C PRO A 299 9.78 -0.09 -9.49
N ALA A 300 11.05 -0.31 -9.82
CA ALA A 300 11.76 -1.56 -9.53
C ALA A 300 11.96 -1.79 -8.02
N ASP A 301 12.26 -0.73 -7.26
CA ASP A 301 12.40 -0.83 -5.79
C ASP A 301 11.05 -1.17 -5.16
N PHE A 302 9.97 -0.56 -5.64
CA PHE A 302 8.64 -0.89 -5.16
C PHE A 302 8.23 -2.32 -5.51
N GLY A 303 8.56 -2.79 -6.72
CA GLY A 303 8.35 -4.19 -7.11
C GLY A 303 9.11 -5.18 -6.21
N LYS A 304 10.39 -4.92 -5.92
CA LYS A 304 11.19 -5.73 -4.98
C LYS A 304 10.59 -5.74 -3.57
N LEU A 305 10.13 -4.57 -3.11
CA LEU A 305 9.49 -4.43 -1.81
C LEU A 305 8.20 -5.27 -1.72
N ILE A 306 7.35 -5.22 -2.75
CA ILE A 306 6.12 -6.04 -2.83
C ILE A 306 6.45 -7.53 -2.71
N VAL A 307 7.46 -8.02 -3.45
CA VAL A 307 7.88 -9.43 -3.41
C VAL A 307 8.37 -9.80 -2.01
N ALA A 308 9.28 -9.02 -1.44
CA ALA A 308 9.83 -9.27 -0.11
C ALA A 308 8.76 -9.27 0.99
N GLU A 309 7.82 -8.32 0.94
CA GLU A 309 6.69 -8.27 1.87
C GLU A 309 5.75 -9.47 1.69
N THR A 310 5.48 -9.87 0.43
CA THR A 310 4.65 -11.07 0.16
C THR A 310 5.27 -12.32 0.80
N GLU A 311 6.59 -12.52 0.63
CA GLU A 311 7.30 -13.65 1.22
C GLU A 311 7.33 -13.61 2.75
N LYS A 312 7.55 -12.43 3.33
CA LYS A 312 7.51 -12.24 4.79
C LYS A 312 6.15 -12.64 5.36
N TRP A 313 5.08 -12.08 4.82
CA TRP A 313 3.75 -12.33 5.31
C TRP A 313 3.24 -13.74 5.01
N ALA A 314 3.70 -14.39 3.94
CA ALA A 314 3.41 -15.79 3.67
C ALA A 314 3.86 -16.70 4.82
N LYS A 315 5.04 -16.45 5.40
CA LYS A 315 5.55 -17.21 6.56
C LYS A 315 4.65 -16.99 7.79
N VAL A 316 4.21 -15.77 8.04
CA VAL A 316 3.34 -15.44 9.17
C VAL A 316 1.95 -16.06 8.99
N ILE A 317 1.36 -15.97 7.80
CA ILE A 317 0.06 -16.57 7.46
C ILE A 317 0.11 -18.08 7.67
N LYS A 318 1.17 -18.74 7.20
CA LYS A 318 1.37 -20.18 7.38
C LYS A 318 1.51 -20.56 8.85
N PHE A 319 2.30 -19.81 9.62
CA PHE A 319 2.49 -20.02 11.06
C PHE A 319 1.18 -19.91 11.83
N ALA A 320 0.42 -18.85 11.58
CA ALA A 320 -0.83 -18.56 12.27
C ALA A 320 -2.02 -19.41 11.76
N GLY A 321 -1.84 -20.21 10.70
CA GLY A 321 -2.92 -20.99 10.10
C GLY A 321 -4.05 -20.14 9.55
N ILE A 322 -3.76 -18.89 9.16
CA ILE A 322 -4.78 -17.95 8.69
C ILE A 322 -5.33 -18.42 7.35
N LYS A 323 -6.66 -18.54 7.28
CA LYS A 323 -7.38 -18.80 6.04
C LYS A 323 -8.30 -17.61 5.75
N ALA A 324 -8.40 -17.22 4.48
CA ALA A 324 -9.46 -16.33 4.05
C ALA A 324 -10.66 -17.22 3.70
N ASP A 325 -11.77 -16.94 4.34
CA ASP A 325 -13.06 -17.56 3.98
C ASP A 325 -13.54 -17.03 2.64
#